data_6fd8401d2770fa8490316e34c7f4df97
#
_entry.id   6fd8401d2770fa8490316e34c7f4df97
#
_cell.length_a   1.000
_cell.length_b   1.000
_cell.length_c   1.000
_cell.angle_alpha   90.00
_cell.angle_beta   90.00
_cell.angle_gamma   90.00
#
_symmetry.space_group_name_H-M   'P 1'
#
loop_
_entity.id
_entity.type
_entity.pdbx_description
1 polymer ?
#
loop_
_entity_poly.entity_id
_entity_poly.type
_entity_poly.pdbx_seq_one_letter_code
_entity_poly.pdbx_strand_id
1 'polypeptide(L)'
;AVVCHNTLFDAYILTQYYKVYPKYYYDTAAMARGLAPNESSSLKNTCERMFPNDKTMRKGDELVNAKGIFDLPPDVEEQIAGYCIQDVDLTYALYNVMQPNYPQSELDLIDLTCRMYVEPKIFLNRTLLQAHKDDIATNTAQLIDASGLTRAQLASQKQFAEYLESLNITVPTKKSQRTGLMIPAFSKTDKAYTQMCAMYPQYKHIWDAREAVKSRIEETRAQRLLDGCNPDGTL
;
A
#
# COMPACT_ATOMS: atom_id res chain seq x y z
N ALA A 1 -16.59 -24.08 -2.19
CA ALA A 1 -16.39 -22.85 -1.42
C ALA A 1 -15.30 -23.01 -0.40
N VAL A 2 -14.72 -21.92 0.04
CA VAL A 2 -13.81 -21.88 1.18
C VAL A 2 -14.36 -20.93 2.24
N VAL A 3 -14.17 -21.26 3.50
CA VAL A 3 -14.58 -20.45 4.65
C VAL A 3 -13.33 -20.23 5.50
N CYS A 4 -12.95 -18.98 5.72
CA CYS A 4 -11.84 -18.63 6.60
C CYS A 4 -12.23 -17.46 7.50
N HIS A 5 -11.36 -17.15 8.45
CA HIS A 5 -11.48 -15.95 9.28
C HIS A 5 -10.36 -14.98 8.92
N ASN A 6 -10.69 -13.88 8.22
CA ASN A 6 -9.76 -13.01 7.51
C ASN A 6 -9.24 -13.66 6.21
N THR A 7 -10.15 -14.05 5.37
CA THR A 7 -9.98 -14.91 4.18
C THR A 7 -8.95 -14.41 3.18
N LEU A 8 -8.64 -13.12 3.13
CA LEU A 8 -7.67 -12.57 2.18
C LEU A 8 -6.31 -13.25 2.26
N PHE A 9 -5.82 -13.56 3.47
CA PHE A 9 -4.54 -14.23 3.68
C PHE A 9 -4.57 -15.67 3.16
N ASP A 10 -5.56 -16.45 3.60
CA ASP A 10 -5.69 -17.86 3.23
C ASP A 10 -6.00 -18.03 1.75
N ALA A 11 -6.87 -17.17 1.20
CA ALA A 11 -7.20 -17.14 -0.22
C ALA A 11 -5.96 -16.84 -1.09
N TYR A 12 -5.09 -15.94 -0.65
CA TYR A 12 -3.83 -15.66 -1.33
C TYR A 12 -2.92 -16.91 -1.37
N ILE A 13 -2.74 -17.57 -0.25
CA ILE A 13 -1.94 -18.81 -0.18
C ILE A 13 -2.53 -19.90 -1.07
N LEU A 14 -3.85 -20.12 -0.99
CA LEU A 14 -4.56 -21.12 -1.81
C LEU A 14 -4.38 -20.85 -3.31
N THR A 15 -4.56 -19.61 -3.75
CA THR A 15 -4.52 -19.27 -5.18
C THR A 15 -3.10 -19.13 -5.70
N GLN A 16 -2.22 -18.41 -4.99
CA GLN A 16 -0.89 -18.10 -5.50
C GLN A 16 0.10 -19.26 -5.31
N TYR A 17 -0.01 -19.99 -4.19
CA TYR A 17 0.89 -21.11 -3.90
C TYR A 17 0.35 -22.45 -4.40
N TYR A 18 -0.88 -22.78 -3.99
CA TYR A 18 -1.47 -24.09 -4.29
C TYR A 18 -2.27 -24.13 -5.58
N LYS A 19 -2.48 -22.99 -6.25
CA LYS A 19 -3.27 -22.87 -7.49
C LYS A 19 -4.69 -23.41 -7.36
N VAL A 20 -5.26 -23.33 -6.16
CA VAL A 20 -6.64 -23.71 -5.84
C VAL A 20 -7.52 -22.48 -5.93
N TYR A 21 -8.52 -22.51 -6.82
CA TYR A 21 -9.44 -21.40 -7.05
C TYR A 21 -10.86 -21.81 -6.60
N PRO A 22 -11.25 -21.45 -5.36
CA PRO A 22 -12.59 -21.76 -4.86
C PRO A 22 -13.69 -21.11 -5.68
N LYS A 23 -14.85 -21.78 -5.79
CA LYS A 23 -16.02 -21.21 -6.46
C LYS A 23 -16.65 -20.05 -5.69
N TYR A 24 -16.40 -19.97 -4.37
CA TYR A 24 -16.94 -18.92 -3.51
C TYR A 24 -16.07 -18.78 -2.26
N TYR A 25 -15.85 -17.55 -1.82
CA TYR A 25 -15.10 -17.19 -0.62
C TYR A 25 -16.05 -16.64 0.45
N TYR A 26 -15.99 -17.21 1.63
CA TYR A 26 -16.66 -16.69 2.82
C TYR A 26 -15.61 -16.20 3.83
N ASP A 27 -15.82 -15.00 4.36
CA ASP A 27 -14.96 -14.41 5.39
C ASP A 27 -15.76 -14.15 6.66
N THR A 28 -15.58 -14.99 7.67
CA THR A 28 -16.31 -14.85 8.95
C THR A 28 -15.88 -13.59 9.72
N ALA A 29 -14.68 -13.05 9.51
CA ALA A 29 -14.28 -11.77 10.10
C ALA A 29 -15.01 -10.59 9.43
N ALA A 30 -15.19 -10.64 8.10
CA ALA A 30 -15.97 -9.64 7.38
C ALA A 30 -17.45 -9.71 7.78
N MET A 31 -18.03 -10.92 7.88
CA MET A 31 -19.39 -11.12 8.37
C MET A 31 -19.56 -10.56 9.79
N ALA A 32 -18.61 -10.81 10.69
CA ALA A 32 -18.65 -10.30 12.07
C ALA A 32 -18.61 -8.76 12.11
N ARG A 33 -17.81 -8.12 11.23
CA ARG A 33 -17.80 -6.65 11.09
C ARG A 33 -19.13 -6.10 10.60
N GLY A 34 -19.77 -6.77 9.66
CA GLY A 34 -21.10 -6.37 9.17
C GLY A 34 -22.19 -6.45 10.24
N LEU A 35 -22.15 -7.49 11.08
CA LEU A 35 -23.10 -7.68 12.18
C LEU A 35 -22.86 -6.75 13.38
N ALA A 36 -21.62 -6.40 13.67
CA ALA A 36 -21.23 -5.58 14.82
C ALA A 36 -20.04 -4.67 14.47
N PRO A 37 -20.25 -3.56 13.73
CA PRO A 37 -19.18 -2.73 13.17
C PRO A 37 -18.34 -2.00 14.22
N ASN A 38 -18.86 -1.82 15.43
CA ASN A 38 -18.16 -1.16 16.53
C ASN A 38 -17.42 -2.13 17.45
N GLU A 39 -17.51 -3.46 17.17
CA GLU A 39 -16.92 -4.48 17.99
C GLU A 39 -15.70 -5.12 17.30
N SER A 40 -14.83 -5.73 18.09
CA SER A 40 -13.70 -6.47 17.53
C SER A 40 -14.17 -7.67 16.70
N SER A 41 -13.63 -7.79 15.48
CA SER A 41 -13.88 -8.92 14.57
C SER A 41 -12.80 -10.00 14.67
N SER A 42 -11.94 -10.01 15.71
CA SER A 42 -10.98 -11.12 15.92
C SER A 42 -11.72 -12.43 16.17
N LEU A 43 -11.11 -13.56 15.78
CA LEU A 43 -11.72 -14.90 15.98
C LEU A 43 -12.11 -15.10 17.43
N LYS A 44 -11.21 -14.78 18.39
CA LYS A 44 -11.46 -14.86 19.84
C LYS A 44 -12.70 -14.09 20.26
N ASN A 45 -12.74 -12.79 19.98
CA ASN A 45 -13.85 -11.93 20.43
C ASN A 45 -15.17 -12.26 19.72
N THR A 46 -15.10 -12.69 18.47
CA THR A 46 -16.28 -13.12 17.74
C THR A 46 -16.86 -14.39 18.32
N CYS A 47 -16.03 -15.40 18.64
CA CYS A 47 -16.47 -16.61 19.30
C CYS A 47 -17.07 -16.34 20.70
N GLU A 48 -16.43 -15.49 21.51
CA GLU A 48 -16.94 -15.10 22.82
C GLU A 48 -18.33 -14.45 22.75
N ARG A 49 -18.55 -13.63 21.73
CA ARG A 49 -19.83 -12.94 21.50
C ARG A 49 -20.90 -13.87 20.97
N MET A 50 -20.57 -14.75 20.03
CA MET A 50 -21.53 -15.65 19.38
C MET A 50 -21.86 -16.90 20.23
N PHE A 51 -20.91 -17.34 21.09
CA PHE A 51 -21.04 -18.51 21.94
C PHE A 51 -20.74 -18.17 23.41
N PRO A 52 -21.51 -17.24 24.04
CA PRO A 52 -21.17 -16.74 25.39
C PRO A 52 -21.13 -17.82 26.47
N ASN A 53 -21.98 -18.84 26.35
CA ASN A 53 -22.15 -19.91 27.34
C ASN A 53 -21.36 -21.17 27.01
N ASP A 54 -20.69 -21.26 25.88
CA ASP A 54 -19.94 -22.43 25.46
C ASP A 54 -18.43 -22.21 25.62
N LYS A 55 -17.87 -22.88 26.62
CA LYS A 55 -16.44 -22.79 26.94
C LYS A 55 -15.57 -23.57 25.95
N THR A 56 -16.12 -24.47 25.15
CA THR A 56 -15.38 -25.21 24.13
C THR A 56 -15.11 -24.36 22.92
N MET A 57 -15.94 -23.31 22.68
CA MET A 57 -15.82 -22.35 21.61
C MET A 57 -14.91 -21.17 22.01
N ARG A 58 -13.71 -21.49 22.51
CA ARG A 58 -12.70 -20.46 22.90
C ARG A 58 -11.41 -20.66 22.11
N LYS A 59 -10.88 -19.56 21.56
CA LYS A 59 -9.59 -19.55 20.90
C LYS A 59 -8.46 -19.56 21.93
N GLY A 60 -7.48 -20.44 21.75
CA GLY A 60 -6.24 -20.47 22.50
C GLY A 60 -5.23 -19.36 22.10
N ASP A 61 -4.14 -19.28 22.81
CA ASP A 61 -3.06 -18.32 22.59
C ASP A 61 -1.71 -19.02 22.25
N GLU A 62 -1.74 -20.32 21.86
CA GLU A 62 -0.57 -21.20 21.66
C GLU A 62 0.39 -20.73 20.58
N LEU A 63 -0.11 -19.97 19.60
CA LEU A 63 0.69 -19.42 18.49
C LEU A 63 1.84 -18.51 18.98
N VAL A 64 1.73 -17.96 20.18
CA VAL A 64 2.79 -17.13 20.77
C VAL A 64 4.09 -17.92 20.95
N ASN A 65 4.00 -19.22 21.19
CA ASN A 65 5.14 -20.11 21.43
C ASN A 65 5.96 -20.40 20.18
N ALA A 66 5.40 -20.18 18.98
CA ALA A 66 6.06 -20.39 17.69
C ALA A 66 6.67 -19.11 17.09
N LYS A 67 6.46 -17.95 17.72
CA LYS A 67 6.86 -16.69 17.15
C LYS A 67 8.38 -16.57 16.98
N GLY A 68 8.83 -16.47 15.71
CA GLY A 68 10.26 -16.31 15.35
C GLY A 68 11.03 -17.63 15.33
N ILE A 69 10.39 -18.78 15.47
CA ILE A 69 10.99 -20.11 15.36
C ILE A 69 10.70 -20.64 13.96
N PHE A 70 11.74 -21.00 13.18
CA PHE A 70 11.60 -21.55 11.83
C PHE A 70 11.53 -23.07 11.85
N ASP A 71 12.35 -23.73 12.69
CA ASP A 71 12.35 -25.17 12.89
C ASP A 71 11.71 -25.46 14.23
N LEU A 72 10.44 -25.89 14.20
CA LEU A 72 9.67 -26.15 15.40
C LEU A 72 10.09 -27.50 16.04
N PRO A 73 10.28 -27.55 17.35
CA PRO A 73 10.37 -28.83 18.06
C PRO A 73 9.08 -29.64 17.85
N PRO A 74 9.14 -30.99 17.78
CA PRO A 74 7.98 -31.84 17.49
C PRO A 74 6.79 -31.65 18.43
N ASP A 75 7.04 -31.41 19.72
CA ASP A 75 6.02 -31.14 20.72
C ASP A 75 5.32 -29.79 20.52
N VAL A 76 6.06 -28.77 20.07
CA VAL A 76 5.51 -27.45 19.71
C VAL A 76 4.73 -27.54 18.39
N GLU A 77 5.22 -28.31 17.41
CA GLU A 77 4.52 -28.56 16.15
C GLU A 77 3.17 -29.23 16.38
N GLU A 78 3.10 -30.25 17.26
CA GLU A 78 1.85 -30.95 17.62
C GLU A 78 0.84 -30.00 18.30
N GLN A 79 1.31 -29.12 19.19
CA GLN A 79 0.46 -28.11 19.84
C GLN A 79 -0.10 -27.11 18.82
N ILE A 80 0.72 -26.66 17.89
CA ILE A 80 0.30 -25.74 16.83
C ILE A 80 -0.68 -26.43 15.88
N ALA A 81 -0.47 -27.68 15.51
CA ALA A 81 -1.40 -28.43 14.69
C ALA A 81 -2.78 -28.54 15.36
N GLY A 82 -2.83 -28.86 16.66
CA GLY A 82 -4.06 -28.86 17.44
C GLY A 82 -4.75 -27.48 17.46
N TYR A 83 -3.98 -26.41 17.66
CA TYR A 83 -4.47 -25.04 17.61
C TYR A 83 -5.04 -24.68 16.22
N CYS A 84 -4.37 -25.05 15.14
CA CYS A 84 -4.87 -24.80 13.79
C CYS A 84 -6.20 -25.53 13.51
N ILE A 85 -6.33 -26.78 13.96
CA ILE A 85 -7.58 -27.54 13.84
C ILE A 85 -8.70 -26.83 14.61
N GLN A 86 -8.43 -26.39 15.83
CA GLN A 86 -9.39 -25.64 16.62
C GLN A 86 -9.83 -24.34 15.97
N ASP A 87 -8.90 -23.56 15.38
CA ASP A 87 -9.22 -22.33 14.66
C ASP A 87 -10.14 -22.60 13.44
N VAL A 88 -9.95 -23.71 12.73
CA VAL A 88 -10.83 -24.15 11.64
C VAL A 88 -12.22 -24.48 12.15
N ASP A 89 -12.32 -25.27 13.22
CA ASP A 89 -13.60 -25.67 13.82
C ASP A 89 -14.39 -24.44 14.32
N LEU A 90 -13.71 -23.51 15.01
CA LEU A 90 -14.31 -22.25 15.46
C LEU A 90 -14.80 -21.40 14.28
N THR A 91 -14.00 -21.30 13.22
CA THR A 91 -14.36 -20.55 12.01
C THR A 91 -15.58 -21.15 11.33
N TYR A 92 -15.65 -22.48 11.23
CA TYR A 92 -16.79 -23.17 10.65
C TYR A 92 -18.05 -23.04 11.52
N ALA A 93 -17.92 -23.12 12.83
CA ALA A 93 -19.03 -22.89 13.75
C ALA A 93 -19.59 -21.47 13.63
N LEU A 94 -18.73 -20.46 13.56
CA LEU A 94 -19.14 -19.06 13.32
C LEU A 94 -19.88 -18.90 12.00
N TYR A 95 -19.36 -19.50 10.93
CA TYR A 95 -20.03 -19.47 9.62
C TYR A 95 -21.45 -20.03 9.70
N ASN A 96 -21.62 -21.20 10.32
CA ASN A 96 -22.92 -21.85 10.43
C ASN A 96 -23.96 -21.05 11.23
N VAL A 97 -23.51 -20.26 12.21
CA VAL A 97 -24.41 -19.39 12.99
C VAL A 97 -24.75 -18.12 12.26
N MET A 98 -23.78 -17.51 11.57
CA MET A 98 -23.96 -16.19 10.93
C MET A 98 -24.63 -16.29 9.54
N GLN A 99 -24.22 -17.27 8.74
CA GLN A 99 -24.62 -17.36 7.32
C GLN A 99 -26.14 -17.42 7.07
N PRO A 100 -26.95 -18.19 7.84
CA PRO A 100 -28.38 -18.32 7.56
C PRO A 100 -29.17 -17.01 7.59
N ASN A 101 -28.72 -16.04 8.39
CA ASN A 101 -29.37 -14.75 8.54
C ASN A 101 -28.57 -13.60 7.91
N TYR A 102 -27.51 -13.92 7.17
CA TYR A 102 -26.68 -12.90 6.53
C TYR A 102 -27.20 -12.59 5.13
N PRO A 103 -27.34 -11.30 4.72
CA PRO A 103 -27.84 -10.95 3.40
C PRO A 103 -26.94 -11.52 2.28
N GLN A 104 -27.55 -12.15 1.27
CA GLN A 104 -26.80 -12.74 0.16
C GLN A 104 -25.97 -11.68 -0.58
N SER A 105 -26.52 -10.47 -0.77
CA SER A 105 -25.78 -9.36 -1.38
C SER A 105 -24.50 -8.99 -0.67
N GLU A 106 -24.48 -9.10 0.66
CA GLU A 106 -23.26 -8.83 1.47
C GLU A 106 -22.27 -10.00 1.36
N LEU A 107 -22.76 -11.25 1.29
CA LEU A 107 -21.91 -12.40 1.03
C LEU A 107 -21.26 -12.30 -0.36
N ASP A 108 -22.01 -11.87 -1.37
CA ASP A 108 -21.49 -11.66 -2.74
C ASP A 108 -20.46 -10.54 -2.77
N LEU A 109 -20.62 -9.49 -1.96
CA LEU A 109 -19.65 -8.41 -1.83
C LEU A 109 -18.35 -8.87 -1.14
N ILE A 110 -18.46 -9.75 -0.15
CA ILE A 110 -17.31 -10.38 0.51
C ILE A 110 -16.54 -11.25 -0.51
N ASP A 111 -17.23 -12.11 -1.26
CA ASP A 111 -16.64 -12.94 -2.32
C ASP A 111 -15.93 -12.08 -3.37
N LEU A 112 -16.61 -11.03 -3.86
CA LEU A 112 -16.04 -10.09 -4.83
C LEU A 112 -14.77 -9.43 -4.30
N THR A 113 -14.78 -9.00 -3.04
CA THR A 113 -13.62 -8.35 -2.40
C THR A 113 -12.42 -9.31 -2.31
N CYS A 114 -12.66 -10.57 -1.95
CA CYS A 114 -11.62 -11.61 -1.96
C CYS A 114 -11.08 -11.84 -3.37
N ARG A 115 -11.95 -11.97 -4.36
CA ARG A 115 -11.55 -12.17 -5.78
C ARG A 115 -10.74 -11.01 -6.34
N MET A 116 -11.12 -9.77 -6.01
CA MET A 116 -10.35 -8.58 -6.44
C MET A 116 -8.89 -8.63 -5.94
N TYR A 117 -8.67 -9.27 -4.79
CA TYR A 117 -7.35 -9.40 -4.20
C TYR A 117 -6.55 -10.60 -4.74
N VAL A 118 -7.20 -11.75 -4.92
CA VAL A 118 -6.50 -13.02 -5.23
C VAL A 118 -6.55 -13.41 -6.71
N GLU A 119 -7.46 -12.82 -7.47
CA GLU A 119 -7.63 -13.05 -8.92
C GLU A 119 -7.37 -11.72 -9.66
N PRO A 120 -6.11 -11.35 -9.89
CA PRO A 120 -5.79 -10.07 -10.53
C PRO A 120 -6.40 -10.00 -11.92
N LYS A 121 -7.08 -8.88 -12.21
CA LYS A 121 -7.74 -8.59 -13.49
C LYS A 121 -7.11 -7.41 -14.22
N ILE A 122 -6.18 -6.73 -13.56
CA ILE A 122 -5.49 -5.56 -14.13
C ILE A 122 -4.19 -6.05 -14.74
N PHE A 123 -4.01 -5.75 -16.03
CA PHE A 123 -2.78 -6.06 -16.76
C PHE A 123 -2.01 -4.78 -17.04
N LEU A 124 -0.72 -4.81 -16.76
CA LEU A 124 0.19 -3.73 -17.04
C LEU A 124 0.74 -3.85 -18.46
N ASN A 125 0.60 -2.81 -19.26
CA ASN A 125 1.37 -2.69 -20.49
C ASN A 125 2.81 -2.27 -20.16
N ARG A 126 3.67 -3.24 -19.91
CA ARG A 126 5.07 -3.03 -19.50
C ARG A 126 5.84 -2.20 -20.53
N THR A 127 5.64 -2.46 -21.82
CA THR A 127 6.33 -1.76 -22.90
C THR A 127 5.97 -0.27 -22.90
N LEU A 128 4.67 0.04 -22.81
CA LEU A 128 4.21 1.42 -22.77
C LEU A 128 4.68 2.14 -21.50
N LEU A 129 4.66 1.46 -20.36
CA LEU A 129 5.10 2.07 -19.09
C LEU A 129 6.62 2.28 -19.06
N GLN A 130 7.40 1.37 -19.62
CA GLN A 130 8.84 1.55 -19.75
C GLN A 130 9.17 2.72 -20.69
N ALA A 131 8.52 2.79 -21.85
CA ALA A 131 8.67 3.91 -22.78
C ALA A 131 8.34 5.25 -22.10
N HIS A 132 7.23 5.32 -21.37
CA HIS A 132 6.86 6.54 -20.61
C HIS A 132 7.93 6.93 -19.57
N LYS A 133 8.49 5.96 -18.86
CA LYS A 133 9.58 6.22 -17.91
C LYS A 133 10.84 6.74 -18.60
N ASP A 134 11.20 6.16 -19.75
CA ASP A 134 12.36 6.58 -20.54
C ASP A 134 12.16 7.98 -21.12
N ASP A 135 10.94 8.33 -21.55
CA ASP A 135 10.57 9.67 -21.99
C ASP A 135 10.69 10.71 -20.86
N ILE A 136 10.25 10.39 -19.65
CA ILE A 136 10.42 11.25 -18.47
C ILE A 136 11.91 11.49 -18.20
N ALA A 137 12.72 10.43 -18.22
CA ALA A 137 14.15 10.52 -17.98
C ALA A 137 14.86 11.39 -19.04
N THR A 138 14.51 11.17 -20.32
CA THR A 138 15.06 11.92 -21.47
C THR A 138 14.67 13.39 -21.40
N ASN A 139 13.40 13.70 -21.17
CA ASN A 139 12.91 15.07 -21.03
C ASN A 139 13.58 15.79 -19.85
N THR A 140 13.71 15.10 -18.71
CA THR A 140 14.41 15.65 -17.54
C THR A 140 15.87 15.96 -17.84
N ALA A 141 16.57 15.07 -18.57
CA ALA A 141 17.96 15.30 -18.98
C ALA A 141 18.10 16.50 -19.90
N GLN A 142 17.21 16.65 -20.90
CA GLN A 142 17.18 17.80 -21.81
C GLN A 142 16.94 19.12 -21.07
N LEU A 143 16.01 19.15 -20.11
CA LEU A 143 15.74 20.34 -19.29
C LEU A 143 16.95 20.71 -18.41
N ILE A 144 17.64 19.74 -17.84
CA ILE A 144 18.87 19.96 -17.05
C ILE A 144 19.94 20.58 -17.95
N ASP A 145 20.17 19.99 -19.12
CA ASP A 145 21.16 20.49 -20.10
C ASP A 145 20.84 21.93 -20.53
N ALA A 146 19.60 22.19 -20.91
CA ALA A 146 19.15 23.53 -21.28
C ALA A 146 19.28 24.56 -20.15
N SER A 147 19.27 24.14 -18.88
CA SER A 147 19.44 25.05 -17.75
C SER A 147 20.88 25.49 -17.52
N GLY A 148 21.86 24.76 -18.06
CA GLY A 148 23.29 24.96 -17.77
C GLY A 148 23.71 24.60 -16.35
N LEU A 149 22.81 24.00 -15.55
CA LEU A 149 23.04 23.61 -14.15
C LEU A 149 23.18 22.10 -14.01
N THR A 150 23.87 21.66 -12.99
CA THR A 150 23.93 20.24 -12.64
C THR A 150 22.67 19.80 -11.91
N ARG A 151 22.34 18.50 -12.00
CA ARG A 151 21.25 17.90 -11.21
C ARG A 151 21.41 18.15 -9.70
N ALA A 152 22.63 18.16 -9.18
CA ALA A 152 22.93 18.42 -7.78
C ALA A 152 22.56 19.86 -7.37
N GLN A 153 22.92 20.84 -8.19
CA GLN A 153 22.56 22.25 -7.96
C GLN A 153 21.04 22.44 -8.02
N LEU A 154 20.37 21.86 -9.01
CA LEU A 154 18.92 21.91 -9.14
C LEU A 154 18.21 21.16 -7.99
N ALA A 155 18.77 20.09 -7.44
CA ALA A 155 18.18 19.33 -6.36
C ALA A 155 18.37 20.00 -4.97
N SER A 156 19.49 20.65 -4.75
CA SER A 156 19.85 21.30 -3.47
C SER A 156 19.11 22.62 -3.29
N GLN A 157 18.44 22.81 -2.15
CA GLN A 157 17.84 24.12 -1.83
C GLN A 157 18.89 25.20 -1.64
N LYS A 158 20.01 24.86 -0.99
CA LYS A 158 21.09 25.81 -0.72
C LYS A 158 21.80 26.24 -2.00
N GLN A 159 22.29 25.29 -2.80
CA GLN A 159 23.01 25.59 -4.04
C GLN A 159 22.12 26.32 -5.06
N PHE A 160 20.84 25.98 -5.11
CA PHE A 160 19.89 26.66 -5.99
C PHE A 160 19.61 28.09 -5.53
N ALA A 161 19.52 28.34 -4.22
CA ALA A 161 19.41 29.70 -3.68
C ALA A 161 20.65 30.53 -3.99
N GLU A 162 21.86 30.01 -3.73
CA GLU A 162 23.13 30.66 -4.08
C GLU A 162 23.23 31.01 -5.57
N TYR A 163 22.76 30.11 -6.43
CA TYR A 163 22.72 30.37 -7.88
C TYR A 163 21.76 31.51 -8.22
N LEU A 164 20.55 31.56 -7.66
CA LEU A 164 19.58 32.63 -7.91
C LEU A 164 20.10 33.99 -7.38
N GLU A 165 20.74 33.99 -6.23
CA GLU A 165 21.39 35.20 -5.66
C GLU A 165 22.51 35.71 -6.56
N SER A 166 23.27 34.84 -7.22
CA SER A 166 24.28 35.23 -8.20
C SER A 166 23.69 35.91 -9.46
N LEU A 167 22.42 35.66 -9.74
CA LEU A 167 21.65 36.34 -10.78
C LEU A 167 20.94 37.61 -10.28
N ASN A 168 21.22 38.07 -9.04
CA ASN A 168 20.53 39.16 -8.36
C ASN A 168 19.02 38.95 -8.20
N ILE A 169 18.59 37.67 -8.04
CA ILE A 169 17.20 37.31 -7.79
C ILE A 169 17.03 37.10 -6.29
N THR A 170 16.12 37.86 -5.67
CA THR A 170 15.81 37.70 -4.26
C THR A 170 15.07 36.37 -4.01
N VAL A 171 15.66 35.50 -3.20
CA VAL A 171 15.11 34.19 -2.88
C VAL A 171 14.02 34.32 -1.83
N PRO A 172 12.77 33.86 -2.12
CA PRO A 172 11.73 33.85 -1.10
C PRO A 172 12.03 32.83 -0.01
N THR A 173 11.72 33.21 1.25
CA THR A 173 11.94 32.35 2.41
C THR A 173 10.64 32.09 3.17
N LYS A 174 10.60 30.98 3.89
CA LYS A 174 9.50 30.63 4.79
C LYS A 174 10.02 29.97 6.08
N LYS A 175 9.21 30.03 7.13
CA LYS A 175 9.54 29.37 8.40
C LYS A 175 9.26 27.86 8.27
N SER A 176 10.26 27.05 8.58
CA SER A 176 10.12 25.58 8.63
C SER A 176 9.22 25.17 9.79
N GLN A 177 8.19 24.38 9.51
CA GLN A 177 7.31 23.84 10.57
C GLN A 177 8.03 22.88 11.51
N ARG A 178 9.08 22.20 11.02
CA ARG A 178 9.83 21.20 11.81
C ARG A 178 10.90 21.80 12.70
N THR A 179 11.61 22.82 12.21
CA THR A 179 12.79 23.36 12.89
C THR A 179 12.62 24.80 13.38
N GLY A 180 11.57 25.49 12.94
CA GLY A 180 11.34 26.91 13.22
C GLY A 180 12.30 27.88 12.49
N LEU A 181 13.30 27.40 11.78
CA LEU A 181 14.28 28.20 11.06
C LEU A 181 13.72 28.73 9.73
N MET A 182 14.26 29.85 9.26
CA MET A 182 13.97 30.35 7.90
C MET A 182 14.68 29.48 6.87
N ILE A 183 13.93 29.01 5.88
CA ILE A 183 14.41 28.19 4.77
C ILE A 183 13.92 28.76 3.44
N PRO A 184 14.62 28.52 2.31
CA PRO A 184 14.14 28.90 0.99
C PRO A 184 12.76 28.27 0.69
N ALA A 185 11.85 29.06 0.13
CA ALA A 185 10.50 28.67 -0.23
C ALA A 185 10.42 28.32 -1.72
N PHE A 186 10.77 27.09 -2.09
CA PHE A 186 10.86 26.61 -3.47
C PHE A 186 9.82 25.56 -3.84
N SER A 187 8.76 25.39 -3.03
CA SER A 187 7.66 24.52 -3.43
C SER A 187 6.78 25.20 -4.47
N LYS A 188 6.30 24.45 -5.45
CA LYS A 188 5.32 24.95 -6.42
C LYS A 188 3.98 25.40 -5.77
N THR A 189 3.75 25.02 -4.52
CA THR A 189 2.61 25.50 -3.73
C THR A 189 2.90 26.80 -2.97
N ASP A 190 4.16 27.26 -2.94
CA ASP A 190 4.55 28.50 -2.27
C ASP A 190 4.23 29.70 -3.20
N LYS A 191 3.29 30.54 -2.82
CA LYS A 191 2.86 31.71 -3.62
C LYS A 191 4.03 32.64 -3.95
N ALA A 192 4.94 32.87 -3.01
CA ALA A 192 6.10 33.72 -3.22
C ALA A 192 7.06 33.16 -4.30
N TYR A 193 7.23 31.82 -4.32
CA TYR A 193 8.02 31.15 -5.38
C TYR A 193 7.36 31.29 -6.75
N THR A 194 6.06 31.02 -6.83
CA THR A 194 5.31 31.13 -8.08
C THR A 194 5.34 32.57 -8.63
N GLN A 195 5.21 33.56 -7.75
CA GLN A 195 5.32 34.97 -8.11
C GLN A 195 6.73 35.33 -8.62
N MET A 196 7.77 34.84 -7.92
CA MET A 196 9.16 35.02 -8.36
C MET A 196 9.39 34.45 -9.76
N CYS A 197 8.94 33.22 -10.03
CA CYS A 197 9.05 32.61 -11.36
C CYS A 197 8.34 33.43 -12.43
N ALA A 198 7.17 34.02 -12.11
CA ALA A 198 6.42 34.87 -13.04
C ALA A 198 7.09 36.22 -13.29
N MET A 199 7.81 36.77 -12.31
CA MET A 199 8.57 38.03 -12.47
C MET A 199 9.82 37.88 -13.35
N TYR A 200 10.36 36.66 -13.46
CA TYR A 200 11.58 36.39 -14.24
C TYR A 200 11.35 35.35 -15.35
N PRO A 201 10.48 35.62 -16.33
CA PRO A 201 10.12 34.67 -17.38
C PRO A 201 11.30 34.29 -18.29
N GLN A 202 12.33 35.11 -18.37
CA GLN A 202 13.57 34.82 -19.12
C GLN A 202 14.33 33.61 -18.57
N TYR A 203 14.12 33.23 -17.32
CA TYR A 203 14.73 32.07 -16.70
C TYR A 203 13.79 30.85 -16.64
N LYS A 204 12.77 30.79 -17.49
CA LYS A 204 11.81 29.71 -17.53
C LYS A 204 12.48 28.33 -17.65
N HIS A 205 13.53 28.20 -18.45
CA HIS A 205 14.33 26.99 -18.60
C HIS A 205 14.93 26.48 -17.28
N ILE A 206 15.27 27.37 -16.34
CA ILE A 206 15.77 27.02 -15.00
C ILE A 206 14.64 26.54 -14.09
N TRP A 207 13.48 27.22 -14.18
CA TRP A 207 12.30 26.82 -13.40
C TRP A 207 11.80 25.44 -13.83
N ASP A 208 11.70 25.20 -15.13
CA ASP A 208 11.27 23.92 -15.71
C ASP A 208 12.26 22.78 -15.30
N ALA A 209 13.56 23.03 -15.39
CA ALA A 209 14.58 22.07 -14.97
C ALA A 209 14.51 21.75 -13.46
N ARG A 210 14.33 22.79 -12.63
CA ARG A 210 14.16 22.63 -11.18
C ARG A 210 12.94 21.79 -10.86
N GLU A 211 11.80 22.05 -11.51
CA GLU A 211 10.57 21.29 -11.33
C GLU A 211 10.75 19.85 -11.76
N ALA A 212 11.32 19.58 -12.92
CA ALA A 212 11.59 18.24 -13.43
C ALA A 212 12.48 17.42 -12.48
N VAL A 213 13.52 18.02 -11.89
CA VAL A 213 14.39 17.36 -10.93
C VAL A 213 13.69 17.05 -9.60
N LYS A 214 12.72 17.88 -9.19
CA LYS A 214 11.99 17.72 -7.91
C LYS A 214 10.75 16.84 -8.03
N SER A 215 10.11 16.79 -9.20
CA SER A 215 8.89 16.02 -9.44
C SER A 215 9.20 14.57 -9.84
N ARG A 216 9.59 13.75 -8.87
CA ARG A 216 9.93 12.33 -9.11
C ARG A 216 8.75 11.36 -8.92
N ILE A 217 7.54 11.88 -8.71
CA ILE A 217 6.39 11.05 -8.34
C ILE A 217 6.03 10.09 -9.48
N GLU A 218 5.98 10.58 -10.72
CA GLU A 218 5.61 9.78 -11.89
C GLU A 218 6.64 8.69 -12.17
N GLU A 219 7.93 9.03 -12.20
CA GLU A 219 9.02 8.08 -12.37
C GLU A 219 9.00 6.99 -11.27
N THR A 220 8.81 7.40 -10.01
CA THR A 220 8.77 6.47 -8.87
C THR A 220 7.55 5.55 -8.93
N ARG A 221 6.38 6.06 -9.34
CA ARG A 221 5.16 5.25 -9.52
C ARG A 221 5.31 4.27 -10.67
N ALA A 222 5.83 4.72 -11.82
CA ALA A 222 6.10 3.85 -12.95
C ALA A 222 7.07 2.72 -12.58
N GLN A 223 8.15 3.04 -11.86
CA GLN A 223 9.10 2.03 -11.39
C GLN A 223 8.44 1.01 -10.46
N ARG A 224 7.65 1.47 -9.45
CA ARG A 224 6.96 0.57 -8.52
C ARG A 224 5.98 -0.37 -9.22
N LEU A 225 5.27 0.12 -10.23
CA LEU A 225 4.36 -0.73 -11.03
C LEU A 225 5.15 -1.76 -11.84
N LEU A 226 6.28 -1.37 -12.45
CA LEU A 226 7.15 -2.31 -13.18
C LEU A 226 7.75 -3.38 -12.26
N ASP A 227 8.16 -2.99 -11.05
CA ASP A 227 8.76 -3.90 -10.06
C ASP A 227 7.71 -4.86 -9.43
N GLY A 228 6.48 -4.39 -9.24
CA GLY A 228 5.39 -5.18 -8.66
C GLY A 228 4.61 -6.03 -9.67
N CYS A 229 4.87 -5.86 -10.96
CA CYS A 229 4.16 -6.59 -12.00
C CYS A 229 4.70 -8.02 -12.15
N ASN A 230 3.81 -8.99 -12.15
CA ASN A 230 4.15 -10.39 -12.41
C ASN A 230 4.69 -10.59 -13.84
N PRO A 231 5.39 -11.73 -14.12
CA PRO A 231 5.90 -12.02 -15.46
C PRO A 231 4.85 -12.08 -16.57
N ASP A 232 3.61 -12.45 -16.22
CA ASP A 232 2.45 -12.51 -17.14
C ASP A 232 1.76 -11.15 -17.36
N GLY A 233 2.26 -10.09 -16.73
CA GLY A 233 1.71 -8.74 -16.84
C GLY A 233 0.63 -8.38 -15.81
N THR A 234 0.23 -9.29 -14.92
CA THR A 234 -0.73 -8.98 -13.85
C THR A 234 -0.09 -8.15 -12.73
N LEU A 235 -0.92 -7.30 -12.09
CA LEU A 235 -0.54 -6.50 -10.92
C LEU A 235 -1.09 -7.13 -9.65
#